data_f097c92c827340de13b302a8de4e812d
#
_entry.id   f097c92c827340de13b302a8de4e812d
#
_cell.length_a   1.000
_cell.length_b   1.000
_cell.length_c   1.000
_cell.angle_alpha   90.00
_cell.angle_beta   90.00
_cell.angle_gamma   90.00
#
_symmetry.space_group_name_H-M   'P 1'
#
loop_
_entity.id
_entity.type
_entity.pdbx_description
1 polymer ?
#
loop_
_entity_poly.entity_id
_entity_poly.type
_entity_poly.pdbx_seq_one_letter_code
_entity_poly.pdbx_strand_id
1 'polypeptide(L)'
;MKKAFMAIIAAAAVMAFSAVSCGSKKEDSGAVNETTAVSEEDTTEEETTDPDNEEYRELIRREAEEGIDITPQPLPEYDNIPEDWKEISYERVSLRIPPDLEETEMWPSYVKTCYGKEDSFRTAYIVEKMENKYGFLNTGFPEVNEETAAEAFKELGIEFDGSLLSMYKAVLSLTSEMRTDSNAESFETAMLAKEFMIRDNSEVYYKQINGCDVYFMKNDFSNDGCESFNAMIFVSDNEYYQVQVIGDTIEEALMMCSTIDIK
;
A
#
# COMPACT_ATOMS: atom_id res chain seq x y z
N MET A 1 7.34 27.46 1.50
CA MET A 1 6.37 26.61 2.18
C MET A 1 5.59 25.69 1.23
N LYS A 2 5.19 26.10 0.01
CA LYS A 2 4.54 25.20 -0.98
C LYS A 2 5.36 23.98 -1.44
N LYS A 3 6.68 23.93 -1.23
CA LYS A 3 7.55 22.83 -1.69
C LYS A 3 7.68 21.64 -0.72
N ALA A 4 7.33 21.82 0.56
CA ALA A 4 7.41 20.73 1.54
C ALA A 4 6.18 19.79 1.48
N PHE A 5 5.01 20.32 1.13
CA PHE A 5 3.78 19.54 1.00
C PHE A 5 3.83 18.49 -0.12
N MET A 6 4.58 18.78 -1.22
CA MET A 6 4.70 17.84 -2.37
C MET A 6 5.59 16.62 -2.13
N ALA A 7 6.51 16.66 -1.18
CA ALA A 7 7.53 15.60 -1.06
C ALA A 7 7.01 14.37 -0.29
N ILE A 8 6.08 14.54 0.63
CA ILE A 8 5.63 13.47 1.55
C ILE A 8 4.51 12.63 0.94
N ILE A 9 3.64 13.24 0.14
CA ILE A 9 2.54 12.50 -0.54
C ILE A 9 3.08 11.61 -1.67
N ALA A 10 4.20 11.98 -2.30
CA ALA A 10 4.84 11.17 -3.35
C ALA A 10 5.39 9.83 -2.82
N ALA A 11 5.76 9.73 -1.54
CA ALA A 11 6.31 8.50 -0.96
C ALA A 11 5.25 7.41 -0.76
N ALA A 12 4.03 7.77 -0.36
CA ALA A 12 2.95 6.80 -0.16
C ALA A 12 2.38 6.24 -1.47
N ALA A 13 2.44 7.01 -2.58
CA ALA A 13 1.96 6.56 -3.89
C ALA A 13 2.98 5.70 -4.66
N VAL A 14 4.27 5.77 -4.31
CA VAL A 14 5.34 5.08 -5.05
C VAL A 14 5.41 3.59 -4.74
N MET A 15 4.91 3.13 -3.61
CA MET A 15 5.03 1.71 -3.22
C MET A 15 4.05 0.77 -3.93
N ALA A 16 3.02 1.28 -4.60
CA ALA A 16 2.16 0.46 -5.47
C ALA A 16 2.68 0.31 -6.92
N PHE A 17 3.78 0.98 -7.31
CA PHE A 17 4.22 1.08 -8.71
C PHE A 17 5.71 0.80 -8.99
N SER A 18 6.42 0.08 -8.15
CA SER A 18 7.84 -0.25 -8.40
C SER A 18 8.08 -1.28 -9.52
N ALA A 19 7.16 -1.45 -10.46
CA ALA A 19 7.27 -2.42 -11.54
C ALA A 19 7.22 -1.81 -12.95
N VAL A 20 8.02 -0.77 -13.23
CA VAL A 20 8.34 -0.42 -14.62
C VAL A 20 9.85 -0.25 -14.77
N SER A 21 10.50 -1.35 -15.14
CA SER A 21 11.88 -1.39 -15.61
C SER A 21 12.00 -0.64 -16.94
N CYS A 22 12.69 0.48 -16.93
CA CYS A 22 13.19 1.10 -18.18
C CYS A 22 14.60 0.61 -18.46
N GLY A 23 14.72 -0.23 -19.48
CA GLY A 23 16.00 -0.57 -20.10
C GLY A 23 16.65 0.68 -20.69
N SER A 24 17.82 1.04 -20.19
CA SER A 24 18.62 2.15 -20.69
C SER A 24 19.60 1.69 -21.77
N LYS A 25 19.53 2.32 -22.94
CA LYS A 25 20.62 2.35 -23.91
C LYS A 25 21.65 3.38 -23.48
N LYS A 26 22.90 2.93 -23.41
CA LYS A 26 24.11 3.79 -23.33
C LYS A 26 24.28 4.57 -24.61
N GLU A 27 24.55 5.85 -24.51
CA GLU A 27 25.42 6.57 -25.47
C GLU A 27 26.41 7.47 -24.74
N ASP A 28 27.63 7.40 -25.21
CA ASP A 28 28.92 7.86 -24.73
C ASP A 28 29.20 9.29 -25.19
N SER A 29 29.80 10.13 -24.38
CA SER A 29 30.81 11.16 -24.73
C SER A 29 31.09 12.06 -23.52
N GLY A 30 32.24 11.99 -22.89
CA GLY A 30 33.43 12.66 -23.29
C GLY A 30 33.75 13.92 -22.49
N ALA A 31 34.58 13.77 -21.43
CA ALA A 31 35.70 14.61 -20.98
C ALA A 31 35.50 16.03 -20.37
N VAL A 32 36.08 16.27 -19.25
CA VAL A 32 37.27 17.00 -18.76
C VAL A 32 37.03 17.80 -17.46
N ASN A 33 37.80 17.42 -16.42
CA ASN A 33 38.45 18.13 -15.30
C ASN A 33 37.90 19.47 -14.74
N GLU A 34 37.78 19.63 -13.44
CA GLU A 34 38.86 19.95 -12.49
C GLU A 34 38.40 19.95 -11.02
N THR A 35 39.28 19.48 -10.24
CA THR A 35 39.47 19.41 -8.80
C THR A 35 39.04 20.66 -8.00
N THR A 36 38.34 20.47 -6.90
CA THR A 36 38.72 21.05 -5.58
C THR A 36 38.15 20.24 -4.42
N ALA A 37 39.01 19.98 -3.47
CA ALA A 37 38.82 19.13 -2.32
C ALA A 37 38.10 19.83 -1.15
N VAL A 38 37.66 18.96 -0.22
CA VAL A 38 37.45 19.12 1.24
C VAL A 38 36.04 19.56 1.66
N SER A 39 35.28 18.65 2.22
CA SER A 39 35.16 18.45 3.67
C SER A 39 34.29 17.25 4.00
N GLU A 40 34.71 16.60 5.02
CA GLU A 40 34.31 15.41 5.73
C GLU A 40 32.81 15.27 5.98
N GLU A 41 32.34 14.05 5.74
CA GLU A 41 31.56 13.16 6.61
C GLU A 41 30.30 13.76 7.24
N ASP A 42 29.19 13.51 6.55
CA ASP A 42 27.99 13.05 7.21
C ASP A 42 27.54 11.80 6.41
N THR A 43 28.09 10.64 6.75
CA THR A 43 27.61 9.35 6.28
C THR A 43 26.31 9.06 6.99
N THR A 44 25.22 9.60 6.49
CA THR A 44 23.94 8.92 6.54
C THR A 44 24.14 7.64 5.74
N GLU A 45 24.22 6.52 6.44
CA GLU A 45 24.11 5.19 5.84
C GLU A 45 22.80 5.20 5.04
N GLU A 46 22.90 5.34 3.71
CA GLU A 46 21.78 5.01 2.83
C GLU A 46 21.54 3.51 3.05
N GLU A 47 20.47 3.18 3.75
CA GLU A 47 19.96 1.81 3.80
C GLU A 47 19.76 1.38 2.35
N THR A 48 20.64 0.51 1.87
CA THR A 48 20.57 0.02 0.50
C THR A 48 19.41 -0.95 0.42
N THR A 49 18.37 -0.58 -0.30
CA THR A 49 17.22 -1.44 -0.65
C THR A 49 17.57 -2.43 -1.78
N ASP A 50 18.83 -2.82 -1.89
CA ASP A 50 19.29 -3.78 -2.88
C ASP A 50 18.85 -5.20 -2.46
N PRO A 51 18.04 -5.91 -3.28
CA PRO A 51 17.60 -7.27 -2.99
C PRO A 51 18.74 -8.29 -2.81
N ASP A 52 19.93 -7.98 -3.33
CA ASP A 52 21.13 -8.80 -3.15
C ASP A 52 21.86 -8.51 -1.82
N ASN A 53 21.43 -7.49 -1.08
CA ASN A 53 21.97 -7.16 0.24
C ASN A 53 21.38 -8.10 1.30
N GLU A 54 22.22 -8.88 1.96
CA GLU A 54 21.81 -9.83 3.00
C GLU A 54 21.14 -9.15 4.19
N GLU A 55 21.60 -7.96 4.58
CA GLU A 55 21.03 -7.20 5.68
C GLU A 55 19.59 -6.74 5.37
N TYR A 56 19.34 -6.31 4.13
CA TYR A 56 17.99 -5.99 3.65
C TYR A 56 17.08 -7.23 3.65
N ARG A 57 17.59 -8.38 3.21
CA ARG A 57 16.84 -9.64 3.22
C ARG A 57 16.47 -10.08 4.64
N GLU A 58 17.39 -9.95 5.60
CA GLU A 58 17.10 -10.24 7.00
C GLU A 58 16.07 -9.28 7.60
N LEU A 59 16.14 -8.00 7.23
CA LEU A 59 15.14 -7.00 7.64
C LEU A 59 13.75 -7.40 7.16
N ILE A 60 13.58 -7.70 5.86
CA ILE A 60 12.29 -8.09 5.27
C ILE A 60 11.74 -9.38 5.92
N ARG A 61 12.60 -10.37 6.20
CA ARG A 61 12.16 -11.59 6.91
C ARG A 61 11.66 -11.29 8.31
N ARG A 62 12.32 -10.41 9.04
CA ARG A 62 11.90 -10.00 10.38
C ARG A 62 10.56 -9.25 10.34
N GLU A 63 10.40 -8.29 9.42
CA GLU A 63 9.13 -7.57 9.23
C GLU A 63 8.00 -8.54 8.87
N ALA A 64 8.26 -9.51 7.99
CA ALA A 64 7.31 -10.55 7.62
C ALA A 64 6.91 -11.44 8.81
N GLU A 65 7.84 -11.78 9.69
CA GLU A 65 7.54 -12.54 10.92
C GLU A 65 6.69 -11.72 11.90
N GLU A 66 6.96 -10.42 12.04
CA GLU A 66 6.19 -9.51 12.90
C GLU A 66 4.76 -9.29 12.35
N GLY A 67 4.60 -9.20 11.02
CA GLY A 67 3.33 -8.95 10.35
C GLY A 67 2.49 -10.20 10.04
N ILE A 68 3.00 -11.41 10.28
CA ILE A 68 2.38 -12.65 9.81
C ILE A 68 0.94 -12.86 10.31
N ASP A 69 0.62 -12.42 11.52
CA ASP A 69 -0.69 -12.60 12.14
C ASP A 69 -1.67 -11.43 11.89
N ILE A 70 -1.30 -10.46 11.04
CA ILE A 70 -2.22 -9.43 10.56
C ILE A 70 -3.29 -10.09 9.68
N THR A 71 -4.52 -10.10 10.16
CA THR A 71 -5.68 -10.67 9.48
C THR A 71 -6.83 -9.66 9.41
N PRO A 72 -7.72 -9.76 8.39
CA PRO A 72 -8.82 -8.83 8.24
C PRO A 72 -9.81 -8.89 9.41
N GLN A 73 -10.11 -7.73 9.98
CA GLN A 73 -11.14 -7.55 11.00
C GLN A 73 -12.37 -6.87 10.39
N PRO A 74 -13.57 -7.04 10.94
CA PRO A 74 -14.73 -6.28 10.47
C PRO A 74 -14.47 -4.78 10.61
N LEU A 75 -14.77 -4.02 9.53
CA LEU A 75 -14.70 -2.55 9.62
C LEU A 75 -15.70 -2.06 10.69
N PRO A 76 -15.28 -1.19 11.61
CA PRO A 76 -16.20 -0.59 12.59
C PRO A 76 -17.37 0.13 11.93
N GLU A 77 -18.57 -0.01 12.51
CA GLU A 77 -19.74 0.73 12.08
C GLU A 77 -19.91 2.01 12.92
N TYR A 78 -20.24 3.10 12.24
CA TYR A 78 -20.45 4.40 12.88
C TYR A 78 -21.85 4.92 12.58
N ASP A 79 -22.69 5.01 13.62
CA ASP A 79 -24.05 5.56 13.52
C ASP A 79 -24.07 7.09 13.51
N ASN A 80 -22.97 7.74 13.91
CA ASN A 80 -22.90 9.17 14.18
C ASN A 80 -21.97 9.90 13.17
N ILE A 81 -22.13 9.62 11.89
CA ILE A 81 -21.43 10.43 10.87
C ILE A 81 -21.99 11.86 10.92
N PRO A 82 -21.14 12.90 11.12
CA PRO A 82 -21.61 14.27 11.18
C PRO A 82 -22.42 14.66 9.93
N GLU A 83 -23.56 15.34 10.15
CA GLU A 83 -24.47 15.70 9.04
C GLU A 83 -23.85 16.71 8.06
N ASP A 84 -22.90 17.51 8.52
CA ASP A 84 -22.17 18.51 7.74
C ASP A 84 -21.03 17.94 6.90
N TRP A 85 -20.71 16.64 7.05
CA TRP A 85 -19.73 16.00 6.18
C TRP A 85 -20.21 15.99 4.73
N LYS A 86 -19.36 16.44 3.81
CA LYS A 86 -19.67 16.50 2.37
C LYS A 86 -19.31 15.20 1.66
N GLU A 87 -20.12 14.81 0.69
CA GLU A 87 -19.82 13.68 -0.20
C GLU A 87 -18.86 14.12 -1.30
N ILE A 88 -17.82 13.33 -1.52
CA ILE A 88 -16.95 13.40 -2.69
C ILE A 88 -17.06 12.10 -3.46
N SER A 89 -16.86 12.13 -4.79
CA SER A 89 -17.03 10.94 -5.62
C SER A 89 -16.21 10.99 -6.89
N TYR A 90 -15.86 9.80 -7.37
CA TYR A 90 -15.31 9.56 -8.70
C TYR A 90 -15.91 8.27 -9.26
N GLU A 91 -16.48 8.36 -10.47
CA GLU A 91 -17.22 7.27 -11.12
C GLU A 91 -18.25 6.63 -10.17
N ARG A 92 -18.02 5.36 -9.78
CA ARG A 92 -18.93 4.62 -8.90
C ARG A 92 -18.54 4.63 -7.42
N VAL A 93 -17.39 5.20 -7.07
CA VAL A 93 -16.91 5.28 -5.68
C VAL A 93 -17.25 6.64 -5.09
N SER A 94 -17.80 6.66 -3.89
CA SER A 94 -18.02 7.88 -3.11
C SER A 94 -17.69 7.65 -1.65
N LEU A 95 -17.38 8.74 -0.93
CA LEU A 95 -17.23 8.75 0.52
C LEU A 95 -17.61 10.13 1.08
N ARG A 96 -17.85 10.20 2.38
CA ARG A 96 -18.08 11.46 3.09
C ARG A 96 -16.82 11.86 3.84
N ILE A 97 -16.52 13.16 3.78
CA ILE A 97 -15.32 13.76 4.38
C ILE A 97 -15.68 14.97 5.23
N PRO A 98 -14.85 15.36 6.22
CA PRO A 98 -15.02 16.57 6.99
C PRO A 98 -15.16 17.82 6.11
N PRO A 99 -15.99 18.82 6.51
CA PRO A 99 -16.29 19.99 5.69
C PRO A 99 -15.10 20.94 5.51
N ASP A 100 -14.11 20.87 6.40
CA ASP A 100 -12.89 21.69 6.40
C ASP A 100 -11.78 21.16 5.48
N LEU A 101 -11.97 20.00 4.83
CA LEU A 101 -11.10 19.55 3.75
C LEU A 101 -11.53 20.23 2.46
N GLU A 102 -10.66 20.96 1.78
CA GLU A 102 -10.93 21.68 0.56
C GLU A 102 -10.38 20.94 -0.66
N GLU A 103 -11.03 21.12 -1.81
CA GLU A 103 -10.54 20.52 -3.06
C GLU A 103 -9.15 21.05 -3.37
N THR A 104 -8.24 20.13 -3.69
CA THR A 104 -6.84 20.44 -3.99
C THR A 104 -6.37 19.66 -5.19
N GLU A 105 -5.42 20.21 -5.92
CA GLU A 105 -4.77 19.50 -7.01
C GLU A 105 -3.69 18.58 -6.46
N MET A 106 -3.71 17.34 -6.92
CA MET A 106 -2.69 16.35 -6.59
C MET A 106 -2.05 15.80 -7.86
N TRP A 107 -0.74 15.68 -7.82
CA TRP A 107 0.02 14.92 -8.78
C TRP A 107 0.42 13.59 -8.09
N PRO A 108 0.27 12.43 -8.70
CA PRO A 108 0.17 12.17 -10.16
C PRO A 108 -1.28 12.16 -10.69
N SER A 109 -1.40 12.16 -12.01
CA SER A 109 -2.66 12.34 -12.76
C SER A 109 -3.68 11.20 -12.60
N TYR A 110 -3.30 10.06 -12.01
CA TYR A 110 -4.22 8.96 -11.69
C TYR A 110 -5.08 9.24 -10.45
N VAL A 111 -4.72 10.23 -9.64
CA VAL A 111 -5.59 10.76 -8.59
C VAL A 111 -6.63 11.67 -9.24
N LYS A 112 -7.92 11.32 -9.11
CA LYS A 112 -9.02 11.99 -9.82
C LYS A 112 -9.79 12.94 -8.94
N THR A 113 -9.83 12.66 -7.65
CA THR A 113 -10.53 13.50 -6.67
C THR A 113 -9.62 13.59 -5.46
N CYS A 114 -9.27 14.80 -5.04
CA CYS A 114 -8.43 15.03 -3.87
C CYS A 114 -8.94 16.23 -3.06
N TYR A 115 -9.04 16.04 -1.77
CA TYR A 115 -9.39 17.04 -0.78
C TYR A 115 -8.39 17.00 0.35
N GLY A 116 -7.93 18.16 0.78
CA GLY A 116 -6.93 18.28 1.85
C GLY A 116 -7.15 19.57 2.65
N LYS A 117 -6.44 19.66 3.76
CA LYS A 117 -6.42 20.86 4.58
C LYS A 117 -5.05 21.53 4.48
N GLU A 118 -5.04 22.84 4.25
CA GLU A 118 -3.80 23.64 4.21
C GLU A 118 -3.06 23.52 5.56
N ASP A 119 -1.73 23.36 5.51
CA ASP A 119 -0.86 23.18 6.66
C ASP A 119 -1.18 21.95 7.55
N SER A 120 -1.82 20.92 6.97
CA SER A 120 -2.12 19.64 7.63
C SER A 120 -1.83 18.46 6.70
N PHE A 121 -1.67 17.26 7.26
CA PHE A 121 -1.61 16.01 6.48
C PHE A 121 -2.99 15.43 6.22
N ARG A 122 -4.06 15.96 6.84
CA ARG A 122 -5.44 15.49 6.62
C ARG A 122 -5.79 15.59 5.15
N THR A 123 -6.19 14.45 4.58
CA THR A 123 -6.57 14.39 3.17
C THR A 123 -7.50 13.21 2.91
N ALA A 124 -8.24 13.30 1.82
CA ALA A 124 -8.96 12.18 1.24
C ALA A 124 -8.87 12.26 -0.27
N TYR A 125 -8.53 11.13 -0.92
CA TYR A 125 -8.50 11.10 -2.37
C TYR A 125 -8.94 9.76 -2.95
N ILE A 126 -9.40 9.82 -4.20
CA ILE A 126 -9.82 8.66 -4.98
C ILE A 126 -8.92 8.55 -6.21
N VAL A 127 -8.36 7.37 -6.40
CA VAL A 127 -7.54 7.00 -7.56
C VAL A 127 -8.46 6.40 -8.63
N GLU A 128 -8.15 6.64 -9.91
CA GLU A 128 -8.88 6.02 -11.01
C GLU A 128 -8.86 4.50 -10.93
N LYS A 129 -9.82 3.88 -11.64
CA LYS A 129 -9.88 2.42 -11.72
C LYS A 129 -8.59 1.89 -12.33
N MET A 130 -7.96 0.99 -11.60
CA MET A 130 -6.74 0.32 -12.00
C MET A 130 -7.03 -1.13 -12.38
N GLU A 131 -6.25 -1.65 -13.30
CA GLU A 131 -6.27 -3.04 -13.68
C GLU A 131 -4.86 -3.62 -13.50
N ASN A 132 -4.76 -4.69 -12.77
CA ASN A 132 -3.49 -5.40 -12.58
C ASN A 132 -3.64 -6.83 -13.12
N LYS A 133 -3.03 -7.11 -14.27
CA LYS A 133 -3.14 -8.40 -14.97
C LYS A 133 -1.95 -9.33 -14.74
N TYR A 134 -0.75 -8.73 -14.55
CA TYR A 134 0.49 -9.48 -14.44
C TYR A 134 1.51 -8.71 -13.60
N GLY A 135 2.34 -9.44 -12.86
CA GLY A 135 3.48 -8.86 -12.14
C GLY A 135 3.09 -8.01 -10.95
N PHE A 136 1.95 -8.31 -10.31
CA PHE A 136 1.54 -7.59 -9.09
C PHE A 136 2.40 -7.97 -7.89
N LEU A 137 3.06 -9.13 -7.91
CA LEU A 137 4.04 -9.54 -6.90
C LEU A 137 5.45 -9.46 -7.50
N ASN A 138 5.97 -8.25 -7.67
CA ASN A 138 7.33 -8.01 -8.10
C ASN A 138 8.16 -7.50 -6.93
N THR A 139 8.81 -8.42 -6.23
CA THR A 139 9.52 -8.15 -4.98
C THR A 139 10.99 -7.80 -5.17
N GLY A 140 11.53 -8.07 -6.35
CA GLY A 140 12.99 -8.08 -6.57
C GLY A 140 13.70 -9.31 -5.98
N PHE A 141 13.00 -10.14 -5.23
CA PHE A 141 13.50 -11.43 -4.71
C PHE A 141 13.15 -12.52 -5.73
N PRO A 142 14.13 -13.20 -6.36
CA PRO A 142 13.85 -14.22 -7.37
C PRO A 142 12.98 -15.37 -6.85
N GLU A 143 13.12 -15.67 -5.56
CA GLU A 143 12.37 -16.72 -4.88
C GLU A 143 10.93 -16.34 -4.51
N VAL A 144 10.54 -15.06 -4.63
CA VAL A 144 9.21 -14.57 -4.27
C VAL A 144 8.58 -13.84 -5.44
N ASN A 145 7.76 -14.54 -6.17
CA ASN A 145 6.97 -14.05 -7.30
C ASN A 145 5.61 -14.77 -7.34
N GLU A 146 4.77 -14.46 -8.31
CA GLU A 146 3.42 -15.04 -8.40
C GLU A 146 3.42 -16.57 -8.54
N GLU A 147 4.38 -17.14 -9.27
CA GLU A 147 4.47 -18.59 -9.51
C GLU A 147 4.88 -19.32 -8.22
N THR A 148 5.95 -18.86 -7.56
CA THR A 148 6.44 -19.46 -6.31
C THR A 148 5.43 -19.27 -5.18
N ALA A 149 4.75 -18.12 -5.11
CA ALA A 149 3.66 -17.89 -4.16
C ALA A 149 2.48 -18.83 -4.40
N ALA A 150 2.09 -19.06 -5.67
CA ALA A 150 1.02 -20.00 -6.02
C ALA A 150 1.33 -21.43 -5.58
N GLU A 151 2.58 -21.89 -5.78
CA GLU A 151 3.04 -23.21 -5.32
C GLU A 151 3.01 -23.29 -3.80
N ALA A 152 3.51 -22.26 -3.11
CA ALA A 152 3.51 -22.19 -1.66
C ALA A 152 2.09 -22.24 -1.08
N PHE A 153 1.17 -21.43 -1.59
CA PHE A 153 -0.23 -21.46 -1.16
C PHE A 153 -0.88 -22.81 -1.36
N LYS A 154 -0.61 -23.48 -2.48
CA LYS A 154 -1.15 -24.81 -2.75
C LYS A 154 -0.65 -25.83 -1.71
N GLU A 155 0.61 -25.80 -1.33
CA GLU A 155 1.19 -26.68 -0.30
C GLU A 155 0.63 -26.39 1.09
N LEU A 156 0.31 -25.13 1.37
CA LEU A 156 -0.32 -24.68 2.61
C LEU A 156 -1.84 -24.94 2.63
N GLY A 157 -2.44 -25.38 1.51
CA GLY A 157 -3.89 -25.58 1.38
C GLY A 157 -4.68 -24.29 1.30
N ILE A 158 -4.04 -23.19 0.90
CA ILE A 158 -4.66 -21.87 0.68
C ILE A 158 -5.14 -21.79 -0.77
N GLU A 159 -6.38 -21.36 -0.98
CA GLU A 159 -6.96 -21.17 -2.32
C GLU A 159 -6.36 -19.93 -2.99
N PHE A 160 -5.87 -20.11 -4.21
CA PHE A 160 -5.35 -19.05 -5.07
C PHE A 160 -5.64 -19.37 -6.54
N ASP A 161 -6.25 -18.44 -7.28
CA ASP A 161 -6.66 -18.62 -8.68
C ASP A 161 -5.84 -17.81 -9.70
N GLY A 162 -4.82 -17.09 -9.23
CA GLY A 162 -3.94 -16.24 -10.05
C GLY A 162 -4.44 -14.80 -10.20
N SER A 163 -5.55 -14.43 -9.58
CA SER A 163 -6.06 -13.06 -9.60
C SER A 163 -5.49 -12.21 -8.45
N LEU A 164 -5.49 -10.89 -8.63
CA LEU A 164 -5.06 -9.96 -7.59
C LEU A 164 -5.94 -10.08 -6.34
N LEU A 165 -7.25 -10.18 -6.50
CA LEU A 165 -8.17 -10.35 -5.36
C LEU A 165 -7.90 -11.65 -4.61
N SER A 166 -7.66 -12.76 -5.33
CA SER A 166 -7.34 -14.02 -4.68
C SER A 166 -5.98 -13.98 -3.98
N MET A 167 -5.01 -13.21 -4.49
CA MET A 167 -3.74 -12.99 -3.80
C MET A 167 -3.95 -12.25 -2.47
N TYR A 168 -4.75 -11.17 -2.44
CA TYR A 168 -5.09 -10.50 -1.18
C TYR A 168 -5.77 -11.45 -0.20
N LYS A 169 -6.72 -12.27 -0.65
CA LYS A 169 -7.38 -13.28 0.18
C LYS A 169 -6.39 -14.30 0.73
N ALA A 170 -5.50 -14.80 -0.13
CA ALA A 170 -4.50 -15.80 0.24
C ALA A 170 -3.52 -15.27 1.30
N VAL A 171 -2.85 -14.14 1.02
CA VAL A 171 -1.87 -13.57 1.97
C VAL A 171 -2.50 -13.14 3.29
N LEU A 172 -3.72 -12.59 3.27
CA LEU A 172 -4.41 -12.16 4.48
C LEU A 172 -5.03 -13.31 5.28
N SER A 173 -5.13 -14.52 4.72
CA SER A 173 -5.52 -15.73 5.45
C SER A 173 -4.34 -16.44 6.14
N LEU A 174 -3.10 -16.12 5.75
CA LEU A 174 -1.90 -16.73 6.29
C LEU A 174 -1.65 -16.25 7.74
N THR A 175 -1.40 -17.21 8.65
CA THR A 175 -1.06 -16.94 10.04
C THR A 175 0.09 -17.83 10.50
N SER A 176 0.76 -17.44 11.58
CA SER A 176 1.89 -18.19 12.18
C SER A 176 1.51 -19.63 12.56
N GLU A 177 0.24 -19.89 12.90
CA GLU A 177 -0.26 -21.23 13.25
C GLU A 177 -0.21 -22.25 12.10
N MET A 178 -0.12 -21.77 10.84
CA MET A 178 -0.05 -22.65 9.66
C MET A 178 1.33 -23.22 9.42
N ARG A 179 2.36 -22.73 10.12
CA ARG A 179 3.75 -23.22 10.00
C ARG A 179 3.92 -24.58 10.67
N THR A 180 4.56 -25.49 9.93
CA THR A 180 5.00 -26.81 10.44
C THR A 180 6.41 -27.09 9.95
N ASP A 181 7.08 -28.10 10.56
CA ASP A 181 8.42 -28.52 10.10
C ASP A 181 8.40 -29.04 8.65
N SER A 182 7.27 -29.56 8.18
CA SER A 182 7.15 -30.16 6.85
C SER A 182 6.84 -29.16 5.74
N ASN A 183 6.36 -27.95 6.07
CA ASN A 183 6.00 -26.90 5.10
C ASN A 183 6.80 -25.60 5.29
N ALA A 184 7.91 -25.66 6.03
CA ALA A 184 8.64 -24.46 6.44
C ALA A 184 9.09 -23.58 5.26
N GLU A 185 9.54 -24.19 4.15
CA GLU A 185 9.99 -23.47 2.95
C GLU A 185 8.81 -22.76 2.25
N SER A 186 7.72 -23.49 2.00
CA SER A 186 6.51 -22.91 1.39
C SER A 186 5.87 -21.83 2.29
N PHE A 187 5.93 -22.04 3.62
CA PHE A 187 5.47 -21.05 4.57
C PHE A 187 6.30 -19.76 4.50
N GLU A 188 7.63 -19.86 4.43
CA GLU A 188 8.52 -18.68 4.29
C GLU A 188 8.24 -17.93 2.99
N THR A 189 8.07 -18.60 1.85
CA THR A 189 7.71 -17.97 0.58
C THR A 189 6.36 -17.25 0.66
N ALA A 190 5.34 -17.87 1.24
CA ALA A 190 4.03 -17.26 1.42
C ALA A 190 4.07 -16.08 2.40
N MET A 191 4.85 -16.16 3.46
CA MET A 191 5.06 -15.10 4.45
C MET A 191 5.73 -13.88 3.80
N LEU A 192 6.76 -14.08 3.01
CA LEU A 192 7.40 -13.00 2.25
C LEU A 192 6.45 -12.40 1.21
N ALA A 193 5.64 -13.22 0.52
CA ALA A 193 4.61 -12.69 -0.38
C ALA A 193 3.59 -11.81 0.36
N LYS A 194 3.19 -12.19 1.56
CA LYS A 194 2.33 -11.37 2.43
C LYS A 194 2.99 -10.04 2.77
N GLU A 195 4.24 -10.07 3.20
CA GLU A 195 5.00 -8.86 3.52
C GLU A 195 5.01 -7.88 2.35
N PHE A 196 5.34 -8.34 1.15
CA PHE A 196 5.36 -7.46 -0.03
C PHE A 196 3.98 -6.94 -0.46
N MET A 197 2.90 -7.63 -0.11
CA MET A 197 1.54 -7.21 -0.43
C MET A 197 0.94 -6.22 0.57
N ILE A 198 1.31 -6.32 1.84
CA ILE A 198 0.72 -5.51 2.91
C ILE A 198 1.77 -4.80 3.78
N ARG A 199 3.00 -4.66 3.25
CA ARG A 199 4.11 -3.98 3.93
C ARG A 199 3.67 -2.61 4.44
N ASP A 200 4.22 -2.23 5.58
CA ASP A 200 3.95 -0.95 6.26
C ASP A 200 2.49 -0.80 6.72
N ASN A 201 1.76 -1.92 6.86
CA ASN A 201 0.40 -1.90 7.40
C ASN A 201 0.33 -2.67 8.72
N SER A 202 -0.18 -2.04 9.76
CA SER A 202 -0.32 -2.64 11.09
C SER A 202 -1.68 -3.28 11.35
N GLU A 203 -2.70 -2.84 10.64
CA GLU A 203 -4.06 -3.32 10.78
C GLU A 203 -4.75 -3.43 9.42
N VAL A 204 -5.59 -4.47 9.26
CA VAL A 204 -6.43 -4.63 8.07
C VAL A 204 -7.88 -4.81 8.50
N TYR A 205 -8.77 -4.03 7.89
CA TYR A 205 -10.21 -4.22 8.04
C TYR A 205 -10.81 -4.67 6.71
N TYR A 206 -11.94 -5.35 6.80
CA TYR A 206 -12.68 -5.86 5.64
C TYR A 206 -14.16 -5.54 5.75
N LYS A 207 -14.75 -5.17 4.61
CA LYS A 207 -16.20 -5.05 4.44
C LYS A 207 -16.58 -5.40 3.00
N GLN A 208 -17.71 -6.05 2.82
CA GLN A 208 -18.31 -6.18 1.50
C GLN A 208 -19.30 -5.04 1.27
N ILE A 209 -19.13 -4.28 0.19
CA ILE A 209 -20.00 -3.13 -0.16
C ILE A 209 -20.56 -3.36 -1.55
N ASN A 210 -21.89 -3.53 -1.66
CA ASN A 210 -22.59 -3.76 -2.93
C ASN A 210 -21.99 -4.88 -3.80
N GLY A 211 -21.52 -5.96 -3.15
CA GLY A 211 -20.92 -7.12 -3.80
C GLY A 211 -19.43 -6.99 -4.12
N CYS A 212 -18.82 -5.84 -3.83
CA CYS A 212 -17.38 -5.63 -3.97
C CYS A 212 -16.65 -5.94 -2.66
N ASP A 213 -15.54 -6.65 -2.73
CA ASP A 213 -14.65 -6.88 -1.58
C ASP A 213 -13.81 -5.61 -1.35
N VAL A 214 -13.77 -5.11 -0.12
CA VAL A 214 -13.03 -3.91 0.25
C VAL A 214 -12.13 -4.20 1.44
N TYR A 215 -10.83 -3.98 1.26
CA TYR A 215 -9.81 -4.09 2.29
C TYR A 215 -9.32 -2.70 2.67
N PHE A 216 -9.35 -2.38 3.95
CA PHE A 216 -8.88 -1.12 4.51
C PHE A 216 -7.60 -1.40 5.28
N MET A 217 -6.48 -0.90 4.80
CA MET A 217 -5.16 -1.13 5.37
C MET A 217 -4.69 0.12 6.08
N LYS A 218 -4.37 0.00 7.37
CA LYS A 218 -3.80 1.08 8.16
C LYS A 218 -2.31 1.16 7.87
N ASN A 219 -1.86 2.30 7.33
CA ASN A 219 -0.45 2.54 7.09
C ASN A 219 0.25 3.03 8.36
N ASP A 220 1.41 2.46 8.67
CA ASP A 220 2.24 2.87 9.80
C ASP A 220 3.06 4.14 9.55
N PHE A 221 2.96 4.75 8.39
CA PHE A 221 3.55 6.07 8.12
C PHE A 221 2.83 7.17 8.91
N SER A 222 2.82 7.06 10.23
CA SER A 222 2.32 8.11 11.11
C SER A 222 3.37 9.21 11.25
N ASN A 223 3.49 10.05 10.23
CA ASN A 223 4.18 11.31 10.42
C ASN A 223 3.22 12.30 11.09
N ASP A 224 3.69 12.91 12.19
CA ASP A 224 3.03 14.02 12.87
C ASP A 224 1.66 13.73 13.51
N GLY A 225 1.40 12.46 13.89
CA GLY A 225 0.20 12.10 14.68
C GLY A 225 -1.08 11.97 13.88
N CYS A 226 -1.01 11.92 12.55
CA CYS A 226 -2.15 11.60 11.68
C CYS A 226 -2.25 10.10 11.44
N GLU A 227 -3.48 9.61 11.26
CA GLU A 227 -3.77 8.20 10.98
C GLU A 227 -4.21 8.00 9.53
N SER A 228 -3.58 7.08 8.83
CA SER A 228 -3.78 6.85 7.40
C SER A 228 -4.37 5.48 7.11
N PHE A 229 -5.38 5.43 6.25
CA PHE A 229 -5.94 4.20 5.71
C PHE A 229 -5.97 4.23 4.18
N ASN A 230 -5.66 3.07 3.62
CA ASN A 230 -5.73 2.81 2.21
C ASN A 230 -6.82 1.75 1.95
N ALA A 231 -7.89 2.12 1.27
CA ALA A 231 -8.96 1.20 0.90
C ALA A 231 -8.76 0.69 -0.52
N MET A 232 -8.61 -0.63 -0.65
CA MET A 232 -8.57 -1.36 -1.93
C MET A 232 -9.97 -1.89 -2.21
N ILE A 233 -10.63 -1.36 -3.24
CA ILE A 233 -12.03 -1.66 -3.59
C ILE A 233 -12.03 -2.51 -4.86
N PHE A 234 -12.21 -3.82 -4.72
CA PHE A 234 -12.21 -4.75 -5.84
C PHE A 234 -13.57 -4.79 -6.52
N VAL A 235 -13.62 -4.32 -7.77
CA VAL A 235 -14.83 -4.36 -8.62
C VAL A 235 -14.87 -5.58 -9.53
N SER A 236 -13.74 -6.26 -9.67
CA SER A 236 -13.58 -7.60 -10.25
C SER A 236 -12.29 -8.23 -9.69
N ASP A 237 -11.97 -9.43 -10.11
CA ASP A 237 -10.80 -10.17 -9.61
C ASP A 237 -9.46 -9.45 -9.84
N ASN A 238 -9.39 -8.58 -10.86
CA ASN A 238 -8.16 -7.85 -11.22
C ASN A 238 -8.36 -6.34 -11.41
N GLU A 239 -9.57 -5.81 -11.20
CA GLU A 239 -9.84 -4.38 -11.29
C GLU A 239 -10.23 -3.81 -9.93
N TYR A 240 -9.66 -2.68 -9.57
CA TYR A 240 -9.90 -2.04 -8.29
C TYR A 240 -9.84 -0.52 -8.37
N TYR A 241 -10.50 0.13 -7.42
CA TYR A 241 -10.24 1.52 -7.07
C TYR A 241 -9.44 1.58 -5.78
N GLN A 242 -8.72 2.66 -5.60
CA GLN A 242 -8.02 2.95 -4.36
C GLN A 242 -8.56 4.25 -3.77
N VAL A 243 -8.84 4.24 -2.47
CA VAL A 243 -9.20 5.43 -1.71
C VAL A 243 -8.22 5.54 -0.56
N GLN A 244 -7.57 6.70 -0.43
CA GLN A 244 -6.78 6.97 0.77
C GLN A 244 -7.46 8.07 1.58
N VAL A 245 -7.46 7.87 2.88
CA VAL A 245 -7.91 8.86 3.87
C VAL A 245 -6.82 9.03 4.92
N ILE A 246 -6.61 10.26 5.34
CA ILE A 246 -5.72 10.62 6.45
C ILE A 246 -6.52 11.54 7.37
N GLY A 247 -6.69 11.12 8.61
CA GLY A 247 -7.41 11.85 9.66
C GLY A 247 -6.48 12.32 10.78
N ASP A 248 -6.94 13.25 11.61
CA ASP A 248 -6.23 13.67 12.83
C ASP A 248 -6.25 12.57 13.90
N THR A 249 -7.19 11.64 13.79
CA THR A 249 -7.33 10.50 14.71
C THR A 249 -7.71 9.24 13.92
N ILE A 250 -7.43 8.07 14.50
CA ILE A 250 -7.85 6.78 13.95
C ILE A 250 -9.38 6.72 13.79
N GLU A 251 -10.13 7.30 14.74
CA GLU A 251 -11.59 7.33 14.69
C GLU A 251 -12.10 8.15 13.50
N GLU A 252 -11.52 9.33 13.24
CA GLU A 252 -11.90 10.16 12.09
C GLU A 252 -11.59 9.42 10.77
N ALA A 253 -10.42 8.82 10.65
CA ALA A 253 -10.02 8.08 9.45
C ALA A 253 -10.92 6.86 9.21
N LEU A 254 -11.21 6.06 10.24
CA LEU A 254 -12.12 4.92 10.16
C LEU A 254 -13.56 5.36 9.87
N MET A 255 -13.99 6.50 10.42
CA MET A 255 -15.30 7.07 10.13
C MET A 255 -15.42 7.46 8.66
N MET A 256 -14.40 8.09 8.05
CA MET A 256 -14.34 8.34 6.60
C MET A 256 -14.42 7.03 5.81
N CYS A 257 -13.62 6.02 6.18
CA CYS A 257 -13.64 4.69 5.56
C CYS A 257 -15.03 4.04 5.62
N SER A 258 -15.73 4.17 6.74
CA SER A 258 -17.06 3.57 6.95
C SER A 258 -18.13 4.13 6.02
N THR A 259 -17.92 5.35 5.49
CA THR A 259 -18.84 6.03 4.56
C THR A 259 -18.59 5.69 3.10
N ILE A 260 -17.57 4.90 2.78
CA ILE A 260 -17.34 4.49 1.39
C ILE A 260 -18.54 3.73 0.87
N ASP A 261 -19.02 4.15 -0.31
CA ASP A 261 -20.12 3.54 -1.05
C ASP A 261 -19.72 3.30 -2.51
N ILE A 262 -20.32 2.28 -3.11
CA ILE A 262 -20.02 1.83 -4.49
C ILE A 262 -21.35 1.71 -5.23
N LYS A 263 -21.55 2.55 -6.24
CA LYS A 263 -22.79 2.62 -7.05
C LYS A 263 -22.75 1.68 -8.24
#